data_f6656fd42efeca1ed0be3ee14b2b3856
#
_entry.id   f6656fd42efeca1ed0be3ee14b2b3856
#
_cell.length_a   1.000
_cell.length_b   1.000
_cell.length_c   1.000
_cell.angle_alpha   90.00
_cell.angle_beta   90.00
_cell.angle_gamma   90.00
#
_symmetry.space_group_name_H-M   'P 1'
#
loop_
_entity.id
_entity.type
_entity.pdbx_description
1 polymer ?
#
loop_
_entity_poly.entity_id
_entity_poly.type
_entity_poly.pdbx_seq_one_letter_code
_entity_poly.pdbx_strand_id
1 'polypeptide(L)'
;MKRAFVFTLLWAFCLACFAQQTLESYEELTDTKPHDGPEVWSQIGSPVQLSWGSVDIRYKKLDVPDVKQSSRLRKKAWKGERIHAQAVLWTNKDLKNVTLKMGDLKSGSSVIPSSAVSTHFVRYVMTDELNPGGGGCGHRENKAEWDSSLVADMLDIAQELDIKANSTRPIWVKVWVPADAKAGKYRGTLTVSGEGMKPMDLTLEVDVLNRTLSAPKDWAFNLDLWQNPYAVARYYNVPLWSKEHFDLLRPVMKMLADVGQDAITASIMYKPWNGQTEDHYDSMIGRMKKLDGTWSYDYTVFDKWVTFMKEDIGIDGLISCYTMIPWALRFDYYDQATSRIQFVEAKPGEEAYKEYWVTFLKDFARHLREKGWFEQTSISMDERPLEDMKAAIAVIRQADPEFKITLAGNYHEEILDDLYYLAIPYGHKFPAEVKARRAEKGQISCVYTCCTETFPNIFTFSDPAEAAWTPIHAVAGGYDGFLRWSINSWTADPLRDSRFRTWAAGDTYSIYPGPRSSIRFERLMEGLQDCEKIRLLREEFKSKGATGKLNRLNKVLAKFTPEGMKEGKQTAAEMVQELDALLNSL
;
A
#
# COMPACT_ATOMS: atom_id res chain seq x y z
N MET A 1 -4.62 -56.02 -14.79
CA MET A 1 -4.58 -54.88 -13.85
C MET A 1 -3.59 -53.83 -14.35
N LYS A 2 -3.79 -53.20 -15.49
CA LYS A 2 -2.94 -52.10 -16.02
C LYS A 2 -3.73 -51.11 -16.90
N ARG A 3 -4.94 -50.69 -16.48
CA ARG A 3 -5.73 -49.68 -17.23
C ARG A 3 -6.45 -48.64 -16.37
N ALA A 4 -6.17 -48.55 -15.07
CA ALA A 4 -6.86 -47.63 -14.17
C ALA A 4 -6.04 -46.40 -13.73
N PHE A 5 -4.79 -46.24 -14.15
CA PHE A 5 -3.89 -45.18 -13.64
C PHE A 5 -3.70 -43.96 -14.56
N VAL A 6 -4.26 -43.99 -15.77
CA VAL A 6 -4.04 -42.88 -16.74
C VAL A 6 -5.14 -41.81 -16.70
N PHE A 7 -6.30 -42.10 -16.12
CA PHE A 7 -7.43 -41.14 -16.11
C PHE A 7 -7.38 -40.10 -14.98
N THR A 8 -6.67 -40.36 -13.90
CA THR A 8 -6.62 -39.44 -12.74
C THR A 8 -5.62 -38.28 -12.91
N LEU A 9 -4.59 -38.45 -13.73
CA LEU A 9 -3.61 -37.38 -13.99
C LEU A 9 -4.10 -36.33 -14.99
N LEU A 10 -4.99 -36.68 -15.91
CA LEU A 10 -5.55 -35.73 -16.89
C LEU A 10 -6.57 -34.77 -16.28
N TRP A 11 -7.27 -35.18 -15.20
CA TRP A 11 -8.23 -34.30 -14.50
C TRP A 11 -7.56 -33.25 -13.60
N ALA A 12 -6.42 -33.56 -13.00
CA ALA A 12 -5.67 -32.62 -12.18
C ALA A 12 -5.04 -31.49 -13.03
N PHE A 13 -4.64 -31.80 -14.28
CA PHE A 13 -4.05 -30.81 -15.18
C PHE A 13 -5.10 -29.84 -15.77
N CYS A 14 -6.33 -30.29 -16.00
CA CYS A 14 -7.42 -29.42 -16.47
C CYS A 14 -7.91 -28.43 -15.40
N LEU A 15 -7.94 -28.81 -14.12
CA LEU A 15 -8.37 -27.90 -13.05
C LEU A 15 -7.36 -26.79 -12.77
N ALA A 16 -6.07 -27.07 -12.90
CA ALA A 16 -5.02 -26.04 -12.75
C ALA A 16 -5.06 -25.02 -13.91
N CYS A 17 -5.36 -25.45 -15.14
CA CYS A 17 -5.52 -24.55 -16.29
C CYS A 17 -6.76 -23.66 -16.18
N PHE A 18 -7.87 -24.16 -15.62
CA PHE A 18 -9.08 -23.36 -15.45
C PHE A 18 -8.94 -22.29 -14.36
N ALA A 19 -8.23 -22.58 -13.27
CA ALA A 19 -7.98 -21.60 -12.20
C ALA A 19 -7.05 -20.45 -12.66
N GLN A 20 -6.10 -20.74 -13.54
CA GLN A 20 -5.18 -19.74 -14.08
C GLN A 20 -5.83 -18.83 -15.13
N GLN A 21 -6.74 -19.34 -15.93
CA GLN A 21 -7.47 -18.57 -16.95
C GLN A 21 -8.45 -17.55 -16.37
N THR A 22 -9.05 -17.81 -15.21
CA THR A 22 -10.01 -16.90 -14.55
C THR A 22 -9.33 -15.71 -13.86
N LEU A 23 -8.03 -15.78 -13.56
CA LEU A 23 -7.27 -14.67 -12.95
C LEU A 23 -6.68 -13.70 -13.97
N GLU A 24 -6.55 -14.10 -15.24
CA GLU A 24 -5.89 -13.31 -16.29
C GLU A 24 -6.87 -12.50 -17.16
N SER A 25 -8.14 -12.90 -17.26
CA SER A 25 -9.13 -12.19 -18.07
C SER A 25 -10.42 -11.93 -17.32
N TYR A 26 -10.84 -10.67 -17.25
CA TYR A 26 -12.13 -10.24 -16.72
C TYR A 26 -12.62 -8.99 -17.46
N GLU A 27 -13.92 -8.76 -17.46
CA GLU A 27 -14.52 -7.56 -18.03
C GLU A 27 -14.67 -6.47 -16.97
N GLU A 28 -14.25 -5.26 -17.31
CA GLU A 28 -14.47 -4.07 -16.50
C GLU A 28 -15.97 -3.74 -16.45
N LEU A 29 -16.43 -3.16 -15.34
CA LEU A 29 -17.81 -2.70 -15.22
C LEU A 29 -18.11 -1.56 -16.20
N THR A 30 -19.40 -1.32 -16.43
CA THR A 30 -19.86 -0.21 -17.27
C THR A 30 -19.74 1.10 -16.50
N ASP A 31 -19.22 2.15 -17.15
CA ASP A 31 -19.22 3.50 -16.58
C ASP A 31 -20.64 4.06 -16.55
N THR A 32 -20.99 4.69 -15.44
CA THR A 32 -22.32 5.29 -15.23
C THR A 32 -22.33 6.80 -15.43
N LYS A 33 -21.16 7.42 -15.65
CA LYS A 33 -21.02 8.86 -15.86
C LYS A 33 -21.18 9.24 -17.34
N PRO A 34 -21.60 10.46 -17.62
CA PRO A 34 -21.55 11.01 -18.97
C PRO A 34 -20.13 10.96 -19.54
N HIS A 35 -20.03 10.68 -20.84
CA HIS A 35 -18.77 10.56 -21.57
C HIS A 35 -18.92 11.08 -23.01
N ASP A 36 -17.81 11.15 -23.74
CA ASP A 36 -17.77 11.64 -25.11
C ASP A 36 -18.62 10.77 -26.04
N GLY A 37 -19.43 11.42 -26.85
CA GLY A 37 -20.26 10.76 -27.85
C GLY A 37 -19.49 10.36 -29.11
N PRO A 38 -20.10 9.55 -30.01
CA PRO A 38 -19.48 9.12 -31.27
C PRO A 38 -18.99 10.26 -32.16
N GLU A 39 -19.63 11.43 -32.09
CA GLU A 39 -19.24 12.63 -32.85
C GLU A 39 -17.87 13.15 -32.43
N VAL A 40 -17.54 13.16 -31.14
CA VAL A 40 -16.22 13.55 -30.62
C VAL A 40 -15.15 12.53 -31.07
N TRP A 41 -15.46 11.25 -30.94
CA TRP A 41 -14.59 10.17 -31.35
C TRP A 41 -14.34 10.12 -32.88
N SER A 42 -15.28 10.59 -33.67
CA SER A 42 -15.10 10.69 -35.14
C SER A 42 -14.10 11.77 -35.55
N GLN A 43 -13.82 12.73 -34.67
CA GLN A 43 -12.94 13.89 -34.94
C GLN A 43 -11.48 13.63 -34.55
N ILE A 44 -11.13 12.49 -33.94
CA ILE A 44 -9.73 12.16 -33.65
C ILE A 44 -8.91 12.06 -34.95
N GLY A 45 -7.72 12.67 -35.00
CA GLY A 45 -6.93 12.85 -36.23
C GLY A 45 -6.46 11.55 -36.90
N SER A 46 -6.45 10.42 -36.18
CA SER A 46 -6.14 9.08 -36.71
C SER A 46 -6.97 8.04 -35.93
N PRO A 47 -7.44 6.95 -36.60
CA PRO A 47 -8.23 5.92 -35.93
C PRO A 47 -7.60 5.27 -34.71
N VAL A 48 -6.28 5.25 -34.63
CA VAL A 48 -5.51 4.80 -33.46
C VAL A 48 -4.44 5.81 -33.18
N GLN A 49 -4.34 6.22 -31.94
CA GLN A 49 -3.33 7.18 -31.48
C GLN A 49 -2.63 6.68 -30.22
N LEU A 50 -1.37 7.05 -30.08
CA LEU A 50 -0.52 6.71 -28.95
C LEU A 50 0.37 7.91 -28.61
N SER A 51 0.44 8.26 -27.33
CA SER A 51 1.29 9.38 -26.85
C SER A 51 1.79 9.09 -25.44
N TRP A 52 2.91 9.69 -25.06
CA TRP A 52 3.23 9.85 -23.66
C TRP A 52 2.23 10.81 -23.01
N GLY A 53 1.77 10.46 -21.80
CA GLY A 53 0.89 11.24 -20.96
C GLY A 53 1.52 11.55 -19.59
N SER A 54 0.73 12.08 -18.68
CA SER A 54 1.14 12.38 -17.31
C SER A 54 0.83 11.23 -16.35
N VAL A 55 1.75 10.90 -15.45
CA VAL A 55 1.52 9.94 -14.35
C VAL A 55 0.56 10.49 -13.29
N ASP A 56 0.26 11.78 -13.31
CA ASP A 56 -0.62 12.48 -12.39
C ASP A 56 -2.06 12.58 -12.91
N ILE A 57 -2.37 12.01 -14.09
CA ILE A 57 -3.71 12.05 -14.69
C ILE A 57 -4.29 10.65 -14.78
N ARG A 58 -5.53 10.50 -14.30
CA ARG A 58 -6.35 9.31 -14.52
C ARG A 58 -7.18 9.52 -15.78
N TYR A 59 -6.69 9.04 -16.93
CA TYR A 59 -7.41 9.17 -18.20
C TYR A 59 -8.69 8.34 -18.18
N LYS A 60 -9.82 8.96 -18.47
CA LYS A 60 -11.13 8.31 -18.48
C LYS A 60 -11.26 7.33 -19.64
N LYS A 61 -11.99 6.23 -19.41
CA LYS A 61 -12.11 5.12 -20.38
C LYS A 61 -12.79 5.53 -21.68
N LEU A 62 -13.86 6.31 -21.58
CA LEU A 62 -14.79 6.61 -22.68
C LEU A 62 -14.67 8.04 -23.21
N ASP A 63 -13.69 8.81 -22.72
CA ASP A 63 -13.42 10.16 -23.20
C ASP A 63 -12.16 10.17 -24.07
N VAL A 64 -12.13 11.03 -25.08
CA VAL A 64 -10.92 11.34 -25.84
C VAL A 64 -9.94 12.05 -24.90
N PRO A 65 -8.71 11.54 -24.73
CA PRO A 65 -7.83 12.08 -23.70
C PRO A 65 -7.31 13.47 -24.10
N ASP A 66 -7.38 14.41 -23.15
CA ASP A 66 -6.66 15.69 -23.29
C ASP A 66 -5.17 15.44 -23.01
N VAL A 67 -4.42 15.18 -24.08
CA VAL A 67 -3.00 14.93 -24.01
C VAL A 67 -2.26 15.64 -25.14
N LYS A 68 -1.25 16.42 -24.78
CA LYS A 68 -0.33 16.98 -25.75
C LYS A 68 0.49 15.85 -26.37
N GLN A 69 0.28 15.57 -27.64
CA GLN A 69 0.96 14.47 -28.33
C GLN A 69 2.49 14.57 -28.24
N SER A 70 3.11 13.51 -27.76
CA SER A 70 4.55 13.36 -27.67
C SER A 70 4.98 11.92 -27.88
N SER A 71 5.85 11.68 -28.84
CA SER A 71 6.49 10.38 -29.05
C SER A 71 7.74 10.17 -28.20
N ARG A 72 8.18 11.19 -27.44
CA ARG A 72 9.38 11.14 -26.62
C ARG A 72 9.12 11.68 -25.21
N LEU A 73 9.54 10.90 -24.21
CA LEU A 73 9.53 11.29 -22.80
C LEU A 73 10.97 11.26 -22.25
N ARG A 74 11.31 12.25 -21.43
CA ARG A 74 12.58 12.31 -20.72
C ARG A 74 12.34 12.28 -19.22
N LYS A 75 13.09 11.43 -18.53
CA LYS A 75 13.12 11.31 -17.07
C LYS A 75 14.56 11.39 -16.59
N LYS A 76 14.75 11.80 -15.34
CA LYS A 76 16.00 11.64 -14.60
C LYS A 76 15.81 10.59 -13.55
N ALA A 77 16.88 9.91 -13.18
CA ALA A 77 16.84 8.91 -12.11
C ALA A 77 18.19 8.80 -11.40
N TRP A 78 18.15 8.46 -10.13
CA TRP A 78 19.32 7.94 -9.42
C TRP A 78 19.50 6.45 -9.75
N LYS A 79 20.70 5.91 -9.54
CA LYS A 79 20.95 4.47 -9.56
C LYS A 79 20.18 3.84 -8.41
N GLY A 80 19.58 2.66 -8.61
CA GLY A 80 18.73 1.99 -7.61
C GLY A 80 17.30 2.50 -7.55
N GLU A 81 16.96 3.57 -8.26
CA GLU A 81 15.62 4.16 -8.26
C GLU A 81 14.67 3.44 -9.21
N ARG A 82 13.41 3.33 -8.83
CA ARG A 82 12.32 2.92 -9.71
C ARG A 82 11.59 4.15 -10.21
N ILE A 83 11.53 4.34 -11.53
CA ILE A 83 10.84 5.43 -12.18
C ILE A 83 9.64 4.93 -12.97
N HIS A 84 8.66 5.81 -13.14
CA HIS A 84 7.41 5.52 -13.83
C HIS A 84 7.16 6.48 -14.98
N ALA A 85 6.49 5.96 -16.01
CA ALA A 85 5.97 6.74 -17.12
C ALA A 85 4.58 6.21 -17.49
N GLN A 86 3.71 7.08 -17.98
CA GLN A 86 2.40 6.69 -18.49
C GLN A 86 2.29 7.05 -19.95
N ALA A 87 1.98 6.05 -20.78
CA ALA A 87 1.53 6.27 -22.16
C ALA A 87 0.01 6.13 -22.23
N VAL A 88 -0.58 6.71 -23.26
CA VAL A 88 -2.04 6.67 -23.48
C VAL A 88 -2.27 6.22 -24.91
N LEU A 89 -3.02 5.14 -25.06
CA LEU A 89 -3.55 4.64 -26.33
C LEU A 89 -5.03 4.96 -26.40
N TRP A 90 -5.50 5.53 -27.51
CA TRP A 90 -6.94 5.74 -27.72
C TRP A 90 -7.31 5.45 -29.17
N THR A 91 -8.55 4.97 -29.38
CA THR A 91 -9.00 4.43 -30.66
C THR A 91 -10.49 4.61 -30.88
N ASN A 92 -10.89 4.87 -32.13
CA ASN A 92 -12.30 4.85 -32.55
C ASN A 92 -12.69 3.56 -33.29
N LYS A 93 -11.82 2.54 -33.27
CA LYS A 93 -12.11 1.21 -33.81
C LYS A 93 -11.65 0.11 -32.86
N ASP A 94 -12.23 -1.08 -33.01
CA ASP A 94 -11.81 -2.26 -32.23
C ASP A 94 -10.37 -2.65 -32.55
N LEU A 95 -9.61 -2.94 -31.52
CA LEU A 95 -8.28 -3.52 -31.59
C LEU A 95 -8.29 -4.85 -30.83
N LYS A 96 -7.64 -5.87 -31.43
CA LYS A 96 -7.55 -7.21 -30.85
C LYS A 96 -6.11 -7.56 -30.51
N ASN A 97 -5.95 -8.36 -29.45
CA ASN A 97 -4.65 -8.88 -29.05
C ASN A 97 -3.56 -7.79 -28.96
N VAL A 98 -3.92 -6.64 -28.37
CA VAL A 98 -2.96 -5.54 -28.18
C VAL A 98 -1.91 -5.97 -27.17
N THR A 99 -0.64 -5.85 -27.54
CA THR A 99 0.53 -6.23 -26.74
C THR A 99 1.45 -5.06 -26.52
N LEU A 100 2.17 -5.10 -25.40
CA LEU A 100 3.15 -4.09 -24.98
C LEU A 100 4.53 -4.72 -24.94
N LYS A 101 5.50 -4.10 -25.61
CA LYS A 101 6.89 -4.55 -25.57
C LYS A 101 7.83 -3.39 -25.34
N MET A 102 8.69 -3.52 -24.34
CA MET A 102 9.79 -2.57 -24.15
C MET A 102 11.10 -3.36 -24.08
N GLY A 103 12.04 -2.96 -24.94
CA GLY A 103 13.38 -3.55 -24.99
C GLY A 103 14.32 -2.93 -23.96
N ASP A 104 15.59 -3.34 -24.05
CA ASP A 104 16.65 -2.76 -23.25
C ASP A 104 16.74 -1.25 -23.46
N LEU A 105 17.08 -0.51 -22.39
CA LEU A 105 17.48 0.88 -22.52
C LEU A 105 19.00 0.95 -22.69
N LYS A 106 19.48 1.65 -23.71
CA LYS A 106 20.91 1.68 -24.10
C LYS A 106 21.52 3.07 -24.00
N SER A 107 22.76 3.12 -23.53
CA SER A 107 23.62 4.30 -23.47
C SER A 107 25.05 3.92 -23.92
N GLY A 108 25.36 4.06 -25.21
CA GLY A 108 26.60 3.51 -25.78
C GLY A 108 26.70 1.99 -25.57
N SER A 109 27.73 1.54 -24.87
CA SER A 109 27.90 0.13 -24.51
C SER A 109 27.19 -0.28 -23.19
N SER A 110 26.61 0.67 -22.47
CA SER A 110 25.90 0.41 -21.21
C SER A 110 24.44 0.09 -21.46
N VAL A 111 23.88 -0.83 -20.68
CA VAL A 111 22.52 -1.34 -20.85
C VAL A 111 21.80 -1.40 -19.52
N ILE A 112 20.56 -0.91 -19.46
CA ILE A 112 19.57 -1.31 -18.47
C ILE A 112 18.74 -2.40 -19.15
N PRO A 113 18.79 -3.66 -18.67
CA PRO A 113 18.18 -4.78 -19.37
C PRO A 113 16.65 -4.71 -19.32
N SER A 114 15.99 -5.28 -20.31
CA SER A 114 14.53 -5.36 -20.36
C SER A 114 13.91 -6.10 -19.18
N SER A 115 14.67 -6.94 -18.48
CA SER A 115 14.24 -7.58 -17.22
C SER A 115 14.07 -6.58 -16.05
N ALA A 116 14.66 -5.40 -16.15
CA ALA A 116 14.47 -4.28 -15.21
C ALA A 116 13.31 -3.35 -15.61
N VAL A 117 12.58 -3.71 -16.67
CA VAL A 117 11.46 -2.94 -17.20
C VAL A 117 10.19 -3.79 -17.16
N SER A 118 9.08 -3.20 -16.77
CA SER A 118 7.76 -3.82 -16.93
C SER A 118 6.76 -2.84 -17.52
N THR A 119 5.83 -3.38 -18.31
CA THR A 119 4.76 -2.63 -18.96
C THR A 119 3.42 -3.23 -18.59
N HIS A 120 2.44 -2.40 -18.29
CA HIS A 120 1.14 -2.84 -17.79
C HIS A 120 0.03 -2.04 -18.46
N PHE A 121 -1.03 -2.73 -18.90
CA PHE A 121 -2.28 -2.04 -19.16
C PHE A 121 -2.87 -1.53 -17.84
N VAL A 122 -3.31 -0.28 -17.83
CA VAL A 122 -4.06 0.22 -16.67
C VAL A 122 -5.52 -0.15 -16.86
N ARG A 123 -6.08 -0.87 -15.89
CA ARG A 123 -7.48 -1.28 -15.88
C ARG A 123 -8.32 -0.29 -15.08
N TYR A 124 -9.59 -0.27 -15.43
CA TYR A 124 -10.58 0.59 -14.80
C TYR A 124 -11.34 -0.16 -13.72
N VAL A 125 -11.51 0.50 -12.59
CA VAL A 125 -12.16 -0.03 -11.40
C VAL A 125 -13.32 0.90 -11.04
N MET A 126 -14.46 0.34 -10.63
CA MET A 126 -15.56 1.14 -10.11
C MET A 126 -15.13 1.80 -8.80
N THR A 127 -15.35 3.11 -8.72
CA THR A 127 -15.09 3.94 -7.55
C THR A 127 -16.35 4.71 -7.16
N ASP A 128 -16.32 5.38 -6.05
CA ASP A 128 -17.24 6.44 -5.68
C ASP A 128 -16.45 7.70 -5.34
N GLU A 129 -17.11 8.83 -5.41
CA GLU A 129 -16.54 10.11 -4.98
C GLU A 129 -17.00 10.43 -3.56
N LEU A 130 -16.22 11.23 -2.85
CA LEU A 130 -16.67 11.78 -1.58
C LEU A 130 -17.84 12.73 -1.79
N ASN A 131 -18.84 12.67 -0.92
CA ASN A 131 -19.92 13.65 -0.94
C ASN A 131 -19.35 15.06 -0.76
N PRO A 132 -19.81 16.07 -1.53
CA PRO A 132 -19.28 17.44 -1.49
C PRO A 132 -19.32 18.13 -0.12
N GLY A 133 -19.98 17.57 0.87
CA GLY A 133 -20.16 18.16 2.21
C GLY A 133 -19.59 17.35 3.37
N GLY A 134 -18.87 16.25 3.15
CA GLY A 134 -18.50 15.42 4.28
C GLY A 134 -17.24 14.58 4.12
N GLY A 135 -16.48 14.48 5.18
CA GLY A 135 -15.40 13.50 5.34
C GLY A 135 -15.93 12.07 5.19
N GLY A 136 -15.04 11.20 4.71
CA GLY A 136 -15.39 9.92 4.14
C GLY A 136 -15.80 8.79 5.07
N CYS A 137 -15.82 8.95 6.39
CA CYS A 137 -16.27 7.92 7.32
C CYS A 137 -17.77 8.05 7.60
N GLY A 138 -18.59 7.98 6.56
CA GLY A 138 -20.03 8.11 6.68
C GLY A 138 -20.77 6.80 6.43
N HIS A 139 -21.87 6.58 7.13
CA HIS A 139 -22.79 5.52 6.78
C HIS A 139 -23.54 5.86 5.49
N ARG A 140 -23.25 5.09 4.43
CA ARG A 140 -24.00 5.09 3.18
C ARG A 140 -24.57 3.68 2.98
N GLU A 141 -25.65 3.38 3.68
CA GLU A 141 -26.27 2.06 3.61
C GLU A 141 -26.87 1.78 2.23
N ASN A 142 -27.38 2.82 1.57
CA ASN A 142 -27.99 2.69 0.26
C ASN A 142 -26.99 2.92 -0.87
N LYS A 143 -26.62 1.84 -1.57
CA LYS A 143 -25.72 1.93 -2.74
C LYS A 143 -26.22 2.84 -3.86
N ALA A 144 -27.52 3.09 -3.97
CA ALA A 144 -28.10 4.01 -4.96
C ALA A 144 -27.71 5.47 -4.71
N GLU A 145 -27.26 5.80 -3.49
CA GLU A 145 -26.80 7.14 -3.12
C GLU A 145 -25.31 7.35 -3.41
N TRP A 146 -24.60 6.32 -3.85
CA TRP A 146 -23.20 6.40 -4.16
C TRP A 146 -22.99 7.02 -5.53
N ASP A 147 -22.16 8.06 -5.57
CA ASP A 147 -21.72 8.65 -6.83
C ASP A 147 -20.62 7.78 -7.44
N SER A 148 -21.00 6.94 -8.40
CA SER A 148 -20.13 5.91 -8.96
C SER A 148 -19.56 6.34 -10.31
N SER A 149 -18.28 6.02 -10.54
CA SER A 149 -17.60 6.22 -11.83
C SER A 149 -16.52 5.17 -12.04
N LEU A 150 -16.08 4.96 -13.28
CA LEU A 150 -14.92 4.16 -13.58
C LEU A 150 -13.65 5.01 -13.52
N VAL A 151 -12.64 4.52 -12.81
CA VAL A 151 -11.34 5.19 -12.68
C VAL A 151 -10.20 4.27 -13.09
N ALA A 152 -9.22 4.81 -13.81
CA ALA A 152 -7.98 4.11 -14.12
C ALA A 152 -7.13 3.95 -12.85
N ASP A 153 -6.87 2.73 -12.38
CA ASP A 153 -6.10 2.50 -11.16
C ASP A 153 -5.20 1.27 -11.20
N MET A 154 -5.73 0.09 -11.55
CA MET A 154 -5.02 -1.17 -11.41
C MET A 154 -4.05 -1.42 -12.57
N LEU A 155 -2.82 -1.82 -12.26
CA LEU A 155 -1.81 -2.24 -13.24
C LEU A 155 -1.94 -3.75 -13.49
N ASP A 156 -2.47 -4.11 -14.67
CA ASP A 156 -2.75 -5.51 -14.99
C ASP A 156 -1.48 -6.30 -15.30
N ILE A 157 -1.52 -7.60 -15.03
CA ILE A 157 -0.48 -8.57 -15.39
C ILE A 157 -0.74 -9.25 -16.75
N ALA A 158 -1.91 -8.98 -17.35
CA ALA A 158 -2.25 -9.50 -18.68
C ALA A 158 -1.23 -9.04 -19.72
N GLN A 159 -0.77 -9.97 -20.56
CA GLN A 159 0.22 -9.70 -21.59
C GLN A 159 -0.40 -9.15 -22.87
N GLU A 160 -1.69 -9.35 -23.05
CA GLU A 160 -2.47 -8.84 -24.17
C GLU A 160 -3.86 -8.40 -23.72
N LEU A 161 -4.46 -7.47 -24.45
CA LEU A 161 -5.76 -6.92 -24.15
C LEU A 161 -6.50 -6.52 -25.43
N ASP A 162 -7.79 -6.87 -25.53
CA ASP A 162 -8.70 -6.32 -26.51
C ASP A 162 -9.15 -4.92 -26.11
N ILE A 163 -9.08 -3.96 -27.02
CA ILE A 163 -9.48 -2.58 -26.79
C ILE A 163 -10.64 -2.25 -27.71
N LYS A 164 -11.77 -1.87 -27.13
CA LYS A 164 -13.00 -1.53 -27.89
C LYS A 164 -12.87 -0.16 -28.55
N ALA A 165 -13.61 0.02 -29.63
CA ALA A 165 -13.78 1.31 -30.28
C ALA A 165 -14.29 2.38 -29.29
N ASN A 166 -13.94 3.63 -29.55
CA ASN A 166 -14.30 4.79 -28.73
C ASN A 166 -13.86 4.61 -27.27
N SER A 167 -12.59 4.22 -27.11
CA SER A 167 -12.04 4.07 -25.76
C SER A 167 -10.58 4.46 -25.67
N THR A 168 -10.20 4.83 -24.47
CA THR A 168 -8.86 5.19 -24.02
C THR A 168 -8.31 4.12 -23.13
N ARG A 169 -7.04 3.76 -23.30
CA ARG A 169 -6.32 2.77 -22.47
C ARG A 169 -4.97 3.33 -22.05
N PRO A 170 -4.81 3.70 -20.77
CA PRO A 170 -3.51 4.06 -20.24
C PRO A 170 -2.60 2.82 -20.14
N ILE A 171 -1.31 3.07 -20.31
CA ILE A 171 -0.25 2.07 -20.26
C ILE A 171 0.79 2.58 -19.26
N TRP A 172 1.10 1.78 -18.24
CA TRP A 172 2.09 2.12 -17.24
C TRP A 172 3.41 1.42 -17.52
N VAL A 173 4.49 2.19 -17.50
CA VAL A 173 5.86 1.70 -17.70
C VAL A 173 6.64 1.91 -16.41
N LYS A 174 7.29 0.85 -15.91
CA LYS A 174 8.18 0.89 -14.75
C LYS A 174 9.59 0.56 -15.20
N VAL A 175 10.57 1.32 -14.76
CA VAL A 175 11.99 1.02 -14.96
C VAL A 175 12.69 1.05 -13.61
N TRP A 176 13.21 -0.09 -13.16
CA TRP A 176 14.06 -0.15 -11.98
C TRP A 176 15.51 0.00 -12.41
N VAL A 177 16.06 1.19 -12.22
CA VAL A 177 17.45 1.48 -12.60
C VAL A 177 18.40 0.67 -11.70
N PRO A 178 19.26 -0.20 -12.25
CA PRO A 178 20.19 -0.98 -11.42
C PRO A 178 21.10 -0.07 -10.57
N ALA A 179 21.38 -0.48 -9.33
CA ALA A 179 22.25 0.28 -8.43
C ALA A 179 23.70 0.40 -8.94
N ASP A 180 24.12 -0.52 -9.79
CA ASP A 180 25.42 -0.56 -10.45
C ASP A 180 25.42 0.06 -11.87
N ALA A 181 24.28 0.61 -12.32
CA ALA A 181 24.16 1.26 -13.61
C ALA A 181 25.21 2.39 -13.75
N LYS A 182 25.80 2.54 -14.93
CA LYS A 182 26.65 3.71 -15.22
C LYS A 182 25.80 4.96 -15.41
N ALA A 183 26.28 6.09 -14.88
CA ALA A 183 25.63 7.38 -15.18
C ALA A 183 25.67 7.65 -16.69
N GLY A 184 24.57 8.18 -17.24
CA GLY A 184 24.45 8.45 -18.67
C GLY A 184 23.02 8.49 -19.17
N LYS A 185 22.84 8.81 -20.44
CA LYS A 185 21.54 8.93 -21.11
C LYS A 185 21.16 7.61 -21.79
N TYR A 186 20.24 6.90 -21.19
CA TYR A 186 19.72 5.64 -21.71
C TYR A 186 18.46 5.89 -22.53
N ARG A 187 18.30 5.13 -23.62
CA ARG A 187 17.13 5.21 -24.50
C ARG A 187 16.56 3.83 -24.73
N GLY A 188 15.25 3.70 -24.54
CA GLY A 188 14.46 2.52 -24.86
C GLY A 188 13.22 2.90 -25.67
N THR A 189 12.62 1.90 -26.32
CA THR A 189 11.41 2.06 -27.12
C THR A 189 10.31 1.17 -26.57
N LEU A 190 9.16 1.77 -26.27
CA LEU A 190 7.90 1.09 -26.03
C LEU A 190 7.21 0.89 -27.38
N THR A 191 6.99 -0.36 -27.79
CA THR A 191 6.22 -0.70 -28.98
C THR A 191 4.86 -1.24 -28.54
N VAL A 192 3.80 -0.67 -29.07
CA VAL A 192 2.41 -1.13 -28.91
C VAL A 192 1.96 -1.71 -30.25
N SER A 193 1.49 -2.95 -30.26
CA SER A 193 1.07 -3.64 -31.49
C SER A 193 -0.15 -4.54 -31.22
N GLY A 194 -0.92 -4.81 -32.26
CA GLY A 194 -2.12 -5.63 -32.19
C GLY A 194 -2.82 -5.73 -33.53
N GLU A 195 -3.84 -6.58 -33.62
CA GLU A 195 -4.68 -6.67 -34.78
C GLU A 195 -5.52 -5.38 -34.93
N GLY A 196 -5.68 -4.92 -36.16
CA GLY A 196 -6.39 -3.68 -36.44
C GLY A 196 -5.54 -2.41 -36.34
N MET A 197 -4.26 -2.51 -35.98
CA MET A 197 -3.34 -1.35 -35.92
C MET A 197 -1.98 -1.67 -36.54
N LYS A 198 -1.28 -0.64 -37.00
CA LYS A 198 0.16 -0.72 -37.25
C LYS A 198 0.90 -0.61 -35.93
N PRO A 199 2.05 -1.31 -35.76
CA PRO A 199 2.90 -1.08 -34.59
C PRO A 199 3.24 0.41 -34.42
N MET A 200 3.15 0.91 -33.18
CA MET A 200 3.43 2.28 -32.83
C MET A 200 4.49 2.33 -31.74
N ASP A 201 5.43 3.24 -31.88
CA ASP A 201 6.60 3.37 -31.01
C ASP A 201 6.60 4.68 -30.23
N LEU A 202 6.96 4.58 -28.95
CA LEU A 202 7.28 5.71 -28.09
C LEU A 202 8.70 5.56 -27.53
N THR A 203 9.45 6.65 -27.50
CA THR A 203 10.82 6.66 -26.95
C THR A 203 10.81 7.15 -25.50
N LEU A 204 11.40 6.37 -24.59
CA LEU A 204 11.74 6.78 -23.24
C LEU A 204 13.25 7.06 -23.15
N GLU A 205 13.62 8.25 -22.70
CA GLU A 205 15.00 8.64 -22.40
C GLU A 205 15.15 8.79 -20.88
N VAL A 206 16.08 8.07 -20.27
CA VAL A 206 16.40 8.12 -18.84
C VAL A 206 17.81 8.64 -18.65
N ASP A 207 17.95 9.81 -18.03
CA ASP A 207 19.23 10.38 -17.65
C ASP A 207 19.59 9.87 -16.24
N VAL A 208 20.39 8.81 -16.18
CA VAL A 208 20.85 8.20 -14.93
C VAL A 208 21.97 9.06 -14.34
N LEU A 209 21.68 9.64 -13.19
CA LEU A 209 22.61 10.52 -12.47
C LEU A 209 23.68 9.72 -11.73
N ASN A 210 24.81 10.36 -11.42
CA ASN A 210 25.86 9.71 -10.62
C ASN A 210 25.59 9.82 -9.12
N ARG A 211 24.40 9.39 -8.72
CA ARG A 211 23.95 9.23 -7.33
C ARG A 211 23.27 7.88 -7.18
N THR A 212 23.35 7.30 -6.01
CA THR A 212 22.76 5.98 -5.72
C THR A 212 21.75 6.11 -4.60
N LEU A 213 20.56 5.60 -4.82
CA LEU A 213 19.53 5.41 -3.80
C LEU A 213 19.82 4.10 -3.08
N SER A 214 19.72 4.09 -1.75
CA SER A 214 19.84 2.88 -0.93
C SER A 214 18.73 1.88 -1.29
N ALA A 215 18.98 0.60 -1.03
CA ALA A 215 17.97 -0.43 -1.21
C ALA A 215 16.77 -0.18 -0.25
N PRO A 216 15.52 -0.54 -0.62
CA PRO A 216 14.34 -0.28 0.21
C PRO A 216 14.46 -0.75 1.66
N LYS A 217 15.07 -1.91 1.89
CA LYS A 217 15.31 -2.45 3.24
C LYS A 217 16.23 -1.59 4.13
N ASP A 218 16.99 -0.67 3.52
CA ASP A 218 17.96 0.20 4.20
C ASP A 218 17.43 1.65 4.33
N TRP A 219 16.18 1.91 3.93
CA TRP A 219 15.56 3.23 4.09
C TRP A 219 15.26 3.50 5.56
N ALA A 220 15.46 4.75 5.97
CA ALA A 220 15.22 5.14 7.36
C ALA A 220 13.77 5.56 7.64
N PHE A 221 12.92 5.60 6.61
CA PHE A 221 11.52 6.00 6.74
C PHE A 221 10.69 4.86 7.34
N ASN A 222 10.03 5.10 8.47
CA ASN A 222 9.15 4.11 9.10
C ASN A 222 7.84 3.98 8.33
N LEU A 223 7.72 2.93 7.52
CA LEU A 223 6.53 2.62 6.74
C LEU A 223 5.73 1.51 7.40
N ASP A 224 4.49 1.82 7.79
CA ASP A 224 3.58 0.88 8.44
C ASP A 224 2.28 0.73 7.63
N LEU A 225 2.30 -0.18 6.67
CA LEU A 225 1.14 -0.56 5.85
C LEU A 225 0.56 -1.86 6.43
N TRP A 226 -0.62 -1.80 7.04
CA TRP A 226 -1.21 -2.97 7.70
C TRP A 226 -1.63 -4.04 6.70
N GLN A 227 -1.16 -5.27 6.93
CA GLN A 227 -1.38 -6.41 6.06
C GLN A 227 -2.60 -7.21 6.52
N ASN A 228 -3.41 -7.68 5.55
CA ASN A 228 -4.53 -8.58 5.77
C ASN A 228 -4.30 -9.94 5.07
N PRO A 229 -3.70 -10.93 5.72
CA PRO A 229 -3.51 -12.25 5.14
C PRO A 229 -4.83 -13.00 4.89
N TYR A 230 -5.88 -12.71 5.64
CA TYR A 230 -7.18 -13.37 5.53
C TYR A 230 -7.87 -13.06 4.19
N ALA A 231 -7.71 -11.84 3.68
CA ALA A 231 -8.23 -11.44 2.37
C ALA A 231 -7.63 -12.28 1.24
N VAL A 232 -6.35 -12.65 1.34
CA VAL A 232 -5.69 -13.51 0.35
C VAL A 232 -6.29 -14.91 0.37
N ALA A 233 -6.45 -15.52 1.55
CA ALA A 233 -7.03 -16.85 1.67
C ALA A 233 -8.47 -16.90 1.12
N ARG A 234 -9.31 -15.92 1.45
CA ARG A 234 -10.68 -15.84 0.94
C ARG A 234 -10.71 -15.68 -0.58
N TYR A 235 -9.96 -14.71 -1.11
CA TYR A 235 -10.01 -14.41 -2.53
C TYR A 235 -9.62 -15.61 -3.39
N TYR A 236 -8.59 -16.33 -2.98
CA TYR A 236 -8.12 -17.53 -3.70
C TYR A 236 -8.80 -18.83 -3.26
N ASN A 237 -9.67 -18.75 -2.26
CA ASN A 237 -10.39 -19.92 -1.70
C ASN A 237 -9.43 -21.04 -1.27
N VAL A 238 -8.41 -20.70 -0.51
CA VAL A 238 -7.42 -21.65 0.02
C VAL A 238 -7.50 -21.73 1.54
N PRO A 239 -7.14 -22.87 2.16
CA PRO A 239 -7.11 -22.99 3.61
C PRO A 239 -6.10 -22.00 4.23
N LEU A 240 -6.54 -21.27 5.27
CA LEU A 240 -5.68 -20.37 6.05
C LEU A 240 -4.43 -21.10 6.54
N TRP A 241 -3.29 -20.44 6.44
CA TRP A 241 -1.99 -20.88 6.95
C TRP A 241 -1.44 -22.17 6.35
N SER A 242 -2.04 -22.62 5.23
CA SER A 242 -1.52 -23.71 4.41
C SER A 242 -0.29 -23.25 3.62
N LYS A 243 0.47 -24.20 3.07
CA LYS A 243 1.58 -23.88 2.17
C LYS A 243 1.13 -23.05 0.97
N GLU A 244 -0.01 -23.41 0.38
CA GLU A 244 -0.60 -22.70 -0.77
C GLU A 244 -0.94 -21.25 -0.42
N HIS A 245 -1.48 -21.01 0.79
CA HIS A 245 -1.75 -19.65 1.27
C HIS A 245 -0.46 -18.82 1.36
N PHE A 246 0.61 -19.36 1.94
CA PHE A 246 1.90 -18.66 2.01
C PHE A 246 2.53 -18.44 0.62
N ASP A 247 2.35 -19.37 -0.31
CA ASP A 247 2.83 -19.19 -1.69
C ASP A 247 2.11 -18.03 -2.40
N LEU A 248 0.80 -17.84 -2.13
CA LEU A 248 0.01 -16.73 -2.65
C LEU A 248 0.28 -15.40 -1.93
N LEU A 249 0.57 -15.43 -0.64
CA LEU A 249 0.98 -14.26 0.14
C LEU A 249 2.34 -13.71 -0.30
N ARG A 250 3.28 -14.58 -0.65
CA ARG A 250 4.67 -14.22 -0.95
C ARG A 250 4.80 -13.08 -1.97
N PRO A 251 4.22 -13.14 -3.17
CA PRO A 251 4.37 -12.06 -4.15
C PRO A 251 3.70 -10.75 -3.70
N VAL A 252 2.61 -10.81 -2.94
CA VAL A 252 1.93 -9.63 -2.39
C VAL A 252 2.80 -8.96 -1.31
N MET A 253 3.34 -9.74 -0.38
CA MET A 253 4.19 -9.21 0.70
C MET A 253 5.55 -8.72 0.17
N LYS A 254 6.08 -9.34 -0.90
CA LYS A 254 7.29 -8.83 -1.58
C LYS A 254 7.10 -7.43 -2.14
N MET A 255 5.92 -7.08 -2.64
CA MET A 255 5.63 -5.71 -3.09
C MET A 255 5.79 -4.70 -1.95
N LEU A 256 5.46 -5.08 -0.72
CA LEU A 256 5.63 -4.23 0.47
C LEU A 256 7.12 -4.09 0.86
N ALA A 257 7.86 -5.19 0.85
CA ALA A 257 9.31 -5.14 1.07
C ALA A 257 10.03 -4.23 0.04
N ASP A 258 9.57 -4.26 -1.21
CA ASP A 258 10.12 -3.46 -2.31
C ASP A 258 9.84 -1.95 -2.18
N VAL A 259 9.03 -1.52 -1.23
CA VAL A 259 8.77 -0.10 -0.90
C VAL A 259 9.25 0.28 0.50
N GLY A 260 10.02 -0.59 1.15
CA GLY A 260 10.59 -0.31 2.47
C GLY A 260 9.61 -0.47 3.63
N GLN A 261 8.63 -1.38 3.50
CA GLN A 261 7.76 -1.75 4.63
C GLN A 261 8.60 -2.18 5.82
N ASP A 262 8.33 -1.60 7.00
CA ASP A 262 9.09 -1.86 8.22
C ASP A 262 8.31 -2.69 9.25
N ALA A 263 6.98 -2.59 9.30
CA ALA A 263 6.16 -3.22 10.33
C ALA A 263 5.46 -4.50 9.85
N ILE A 264 5.29 -5.46 10.77
CA ILE A 264 4.50 -6.68 10.60
C ILE A 264 3.22 -6.55 11.43
N THR A 265 2.06 -6.55 10.76
CA THR A 265 0.76 -6.53 11.45
C THR A 265 0.40 -7.95 11.90
N ALA A 266 0.18 -8.14 13.19
CA ALA A 266 -0.27 -9.40 13.76
C ALA A 266 -1.54 -9.20 14.61
N SER A 267 -2.57 -10.01 14.39
CA SER A 267 -3.78 -9.99 15.23
C SER A 267 -3.64 -10.96 16.38
N ILE A 268 -3.68 -10.44 17.61
CA ILE A 268 -3.58 -11.25 18.83
C ILE A 268 -4.94 -11.53 19.47
N MET A 269 -6.03 -11.18 18.80
CA MET A 269 -7.39 -11.47 19.23
C MET A 269 -8.35 -11.56 18.05
N TYR A 270 -9.52 -12.11 18.27
CA TYR A 270 -10.58 -12.26 17.28
C TYR A 270 -11.28 -10.92 17.00
N LYS A 271 -11.35 -10.53 15.74
CA LYS A 271 -12.06 -9.33 15.24
C LYS A 271 -11.62 -8.02 15.89
N PRO A 272 -10.33 -7.66 15.89
CA PRO A 272 -9.86 -6.41 16.49
C PRO A 272 -10.62 -5.18 15.98
N TRP A 273 -11.03 -5.17 14.72
CA TRP A 273 -11.73 -4.05 14.06
C TRP A 273 -13.14 -4.40 13.56
N ASN A 274 -13.79 -5.43 14.15
CA ASN A 274 -15.12 -5.88 13.74
C ASN A 274 -15.24 -6.13 12.23
N GLY A 275 -16.19 -5.45 11.58
CA GLY A 275 -16.50 -5.57 10.16
C GLY A 275 -15.99 -4.40 9.31
N GLN A 276 -14.90 -3.76 9.68
CA GLN A 276 -14.31 -2.65 8.91
C GLN A 276 -13.67 -3.11 7.58
N THR A 277 -13.41 -4.40 7.44
CA THR A 277 -12.93 -5.03 6.20
C THR A 277 -13.84 -6.19 5.80
N GLU A 278 -13.76 -6.66 4.55
CA GLU A 278 -14.54 -7.81 4.08
C GLU A 278 -14.19 -9.06 4.89
N ASP A 279 -12.90 -9.27 5.10
CA ASP A 279 -12.36 -10.34 5.94
C ASP A 279 -11.98 -9.77 7.29
N HIS A 280 -12.67 -10.18 8.36
CA HIS A 280 -12.23 -9.84 9.70
C HIS A 280 -11.00 -10.68 10.06
N TYR A 281 -10.14 -10.07 10.87
CA TYR A 281 -8.93 -10.75 11.34
C TYR A 281 -9.29 -11.76 12.44
N ASP A 282 -8.82 -12.99 12.31
CA ASP A 282 -8.82 -13.98 13.38
C ASP A 282 -7.59 -13.82 14.28
N SER A 283 -7.66 -14.34 15.49
CA SER A 283 -6.48 -14.40 16.35
C SER A 283 -5.43 -15.34 15.78
N MET A 284 -4.20 -14.87 15.67
CA MET A 284 -3.05 -15.72 15.33
C MET A 284 -2.54 -16.55 16.52
N ILE A 285 -3.14 -16.37 17.68
CA ILE A 285 -2.76 -17.05 18.92
C ILE A 285 -3.98 -17.77 19.49
N GLY A 286 -3.89 -19.10 19.61
CA GLY A 286 -4.91 -19.92 20.24
C GLY A 286 -4.87 -19.76 21.76
N ARG A 287 -6.04 -19.65 22.40
CA ARG A 287 -6.20 -19.58 23.85
C ARG A 287 -7.10 -20.68 24.34
N MET A 288 -6.66 -21.41 25.35
CA MET A 288 -7.44 -22.47 25.94
C MET A 288 -7.41 -22.37 27.47
N LYS A 289 -8.60 -22.37 28.09
CA LYS A 289 -8.77 -22.55 29.52
C LYS A 289 -8.93 -24.05 29.82
N LYS A 290 -8.00 -24.62 30.61
CA LYS A 290 -7.97 -26.05 30.94
C LYS A 290 -8.98 -26.41 32.03
N LEU A 291 -9.22 -27.71 32.24
CA LEU A 291 -10.10 -28.24 33.28
C LEU A 291 -9.70 -27.80 34.69
N ASP A 292 -8.42 -27.62 34.96
CA ASP A 292 -7.88 -27.15 36.24
C ASP A 292 -7.96 -25.61 36.41
N GLY A 293 -8.53 -24.91 35.43
CA GLY A 293 -8.64 -23.45 35.41
C GLY A 293 -7.41 -22.71 34.91
N THR A 294 -6.30 -23.38 34.64
CA THR A 294 -5.10 -22.78 34.08
C THR A 294 -5.25 -22.50 32.56
N TRP A 295 -4.40 -21.62 32.02
CA TRP A 295 -4.40 -21.26 30.62
C TRP A 295 -3.27 -21.95 29.86
N SER A 296 -3.51 -22.21 28.57
CA SER A 296 -2.46 -22.56 27.61
C SER A 296 -2.66 -21.77 26.31
N TYR A 297 -1.55 -21.51 25.64
CA TYR A 297 -1.51 -20.69 24.45
C TYR A 297 -0.82 -21.44 23.32
N ASP A 298 -1.36 -21.32 22.10
CA ASP A 298 -0.80 -21.89 20.89
C ASP A 298 -0.33 -20.75 19.98
N TYR A 299 0.96 -20.62 19.80
CA TYR A 299 1.62 -19.60 18.98
C TYR A 299 1.94 -20.07 17.55
N THR A 300 1.50 -21.25 17.15
CA THR A 300 1.89 -21.87 15.87
C THR A 300 1.63 -20.97 14.67
N VAL A 301 0.49 -20.30 14.60
CA VAL A 301 0.13 -19.40 13.50
C VAL A 301 0.92 -18.11 13.58
N PHE A 302 1.02 -17.50 14.75
CA PHE A 302 1.81 -16.30 14.98
C PHE A 302 3.27 -16.50 14.57
N ASP A 303 3.88 -17.60 15.02
CA ASP A 303 5.27 -17.94 14.68
C ASP A 303 5.47 -18.14 13.18
N LYS A 304 4.56 -18.87 12.52
CA LYS A 304 4.62 -19.04 11.06
C LYS A 304 4.54 -17.72 10.31
N TRP A 305 3.62 -16.84 10.72
CA TRP A 305 3.43 -15.54 10.09
C TRP A 305 4.66 -14.64 10.26
N VAL A 306 5.13 -14.49 11.49
CA VAL A 306 6.30 -13.64 11.78
C VAL A 306 7.55 -14.18 11.09
N THR A 307 7.80 -15.50 11.16
CA THR A 307 8.94 -16.14 10.47
C THR A 307 8.87 -15.90 8.96
N PHE A 308 7.70 -16.11 8.34
CA PHE A 308 7.50 -15.86 6.92
C PHE A 308 7.80 -14.40 6.54
N MET A 309 7.29 -13.44 7.30
CA MET A 309 7.53 -12.01 7.01
C MET A 309 9.01 -11.65 7.16
N LYS A 310 9.68 -12.15 8.18
CA LYS A 310 11.10 -11.86 8.45
C LYS A 310 12.04 -12.58 7.49
N GLU A 311 11.92 -13.90 7.38
CA GLU A 311 12.91 -14.74 6.70
C GLU A 311 12.64 -14.87 5.20
N ASP A 312 11.36 -15.02 4.80
CA ASP A 312 11.01 -15.22 3.38
C ASP A 312 10.79 -13.90 2.64
N ILE A 313 10.18 -12.92 3.31
CA ILE A 313 9.84 -11.64 2.71
C ILE A 313 10.96 -10.62 2.91
N GLY A 314 11.58 -10.61 4.10
CA GLY A 314 12.65 -9.68 4.45
C GLY A 314 12.13 -8.39 5.09
N ILE A 315 10.96 -8.42 5.74
CA ILE A 315 10.44 -7.35 6.59
C ILE A 315 10.77 -7.71 8.04
N ASP A 316 11.69 -7.01 8.65
CA ASP A 316 12.32 -7.37 9.95
C ASP A 316 12.27 -6.25 10.99
N GLY A 317 11.33 -5.32 10.89
CA GLY A 317 11.16 -4.24 11.85
C GLY A 317 10.19 -4.58 12.98
N LEU A 318 9.25 -3.66 13.26
CA LEU A 318 8.33 -3.76 14.38
C LEU A 318 7.25 -4.84 14.14
N ILE A 319 7.03 -5.71 15.14
CA ILE A 319 5.90 -6.65 15.16
C ILE A 319 4.77 -5.98 15.95
N SER A 320 3.77 -5.45 15.23
CA SER A 320 2.63 -4.72 15.80
C SER A 320 1.48 -5.66 16.11
N CYS A 321 1.27 -5.96 17.39
CA CYS A 321 0.27 -6.91 17.88
C CYS A 321 -1.04 -6.21 18.26
N TYR A 322 -2.04 -6.26 17.40
CA TYR A 322 -3.38 -5.67 17.59
C TYR A 322 -4.34 -6.70 18.20
N THR A 323 -5.15 -6.38 19.17
CA THR A 323 -5.19 -5.26 20.11
C THR A 323 -5.84 -5.70 21.40
N MET A 324 -5.51 -5.07 22.50
CA MET A 324 -6.16 -5.32 23.80
C MET A 324 -7.49 -4.56 23.94
N ILE A 325 -7.74 -3.55 23.10
CA ILE A 325 -8.95 -2.71 23.15
C ILE A 325 -9.66 -2.74 21.79
N PRO A 326 -10.28 -3.88 21.41
CA PRO A 326 -11.02 -4.00 20.15
C PRO A 326 -12.29 -3.14 20.16
N TRP A 327 -12.90 -2.99 18.97
CA TRP A 327 -14.20 -2.30 18.84
C TRP A 327 -15.34 -2.97 19.61
N ALA A 328 -15.30 -4.29 19.77
CA ALA A 328 -16.16 -5.02 20.68
C ALA A 328 -15.28 -5.64 21.77
N LEU A 329 -15.45 -5.23 23.02
CA LEU A 329 -14.69 -5.70 24.18
C LEU A 329 -15.09 -7.12 24.55
N ARG A 330 -14.76 -8.06 23.66
CA ARG A 330 -15.18 -9.46 23.72
C ARG A 330 -14.02 -10.34 23.26
N PHE A 331 -13.49 -11.18 24.17
CA PHE A 331 -12.24 -11.91 24.02
C PHE A 331 -12.50 -13.41 23.99
N ASP A 332 -12.15 -14.07 22.91
CA ASP A 332 -12.40 -15.47 22.67
C ASP A 332 -11.39 -16.41 23.35
N TYR A 333 -11.84 -17.58 23.73
CA TYR A 333 -11.01 -18.70 24.17
C TYR A 333 -11.76 -20.02 24.01
N TYR A 334 -11.00 -21.10 23.84
CA TYR A 334 -11.57 -22.46 23.93
C TYR A 334 -11.63 -22.87 25.38
N ASP A 335 -12.82 -23.21 25.87
CA ASP A 335 -13.03 -23.74 27.21
C ASP A 335 -13.06 -25.27 27.18
N GLN A 336 -12.05 -25.91 27.76
CA GLN A 336 -11.92 -27.36 27.79
C GLN A 336 -13.05 -28.02 28.58
N ALA A 337 -13.59 -27.35 29.62
CA ALA A 337 -14.66 -27.89 30.45
C ALA A 337 -15.98 -28.04 29.68
N THR A 338 -16.27 -27.10 28.82
CA THR A 338 -17.49 -27.09 27.99
C THR A 338 -17.25 -27.59 26.56
N SER A 339 -16.00 -27.79 26.14
CA SER A 339 -15.59 -28.13 24.78
C SER A 339 -16.12 -27.15 23.72
N ARG A 340 -16.16 -25.86 24.05
CA ARG A 340 -16.70 -24.78 23.18
C ARG A 340 -15.85 -23.55 23.23
N ILE A 341 -15.97 -22.73 22.20
CA ILE A 341 -15.48 -21.35 22.22
C ILE A 341 -16.38 -20.55 23.17
N GLN A 342 -15.75 -19.86 24.10
CA GLN A 342 -16.37 -18.98 25.09
C GLN A 342 -15.77 -17.57 24.90
N PHE A 343 -16.36 -16.59 25.56
CA PHE A 343 -15.91 -15.20 25.51
C PHE A 343 -15.85 -14.60 26.92
N VAL A 344 -14.78 -13.87 27.18
CA VAL A 344 -14.74 -12.90 28.28
C VAL A 344 -15.25 -11.56 27.72
N GLU A 345 -16.31 -11.02 28.31
CA GLU A 345 -16.81 -9.67 28.02
C GLU A 345 -16.46 -8.79 29.21
N ALA A 346 -15.50 -7.89 29.03
CA ALA A 346 -14.99 -7.06 30.09
C ALA A 346 -14.36 -5.78 29.53
N LYS A 347 -14.52 -4.66 30.27
CA LYS A 347 -13.90 -3.38 29.94
C LYS A 347 -12.49 -3.29 30.50
N PRO A 348 -11.59 -2.50 29.87
CA PRO A 348 -10.31 -2.16 30.47
C PRO A 348 -10.50 -1.64 31.91
N GLY A 349 -9.70 -2.17 32.84
CA GLY A 349 -9.81 -1.87 34.27
C GLY A 349 -10.64 -2.84 35.11
N GLU A 350 -11.53 -3.62 34.52
CA GLU A 350 -12.27 -4.69 35.23
C GLU A 350 -11.36 -5.88 35.54
N GLU A 351 -11.66 -6.60 36.63
CA GLU A 351 -10.82 -7.72 37.07
C GLU A 351 -10.76 -8.86 36.04
N ALA A 352 -11.89 -9.20 35.40
CA ALA A 352 -11.93 -10.21 34.36
C ALA A 352 -11.05 -9.83 33.13
N TYR A 353 -10.98 -8.54 32.79
CA TYR A 353 -10.09 -8.03 31.76
C TYR A 353 -8.61 -8.22 32.15
N LYS A 354 -8.26 -7.86 33.40
CA LYS A 354 -6.89 -8.02 33.91
C LYS A 354 -6.47 -9.47 33.97
N GLU A 355 -7.32 -10.35 34.51
CA GLU A 355 -7.02 -11.79 34.59
C GLU A 355 -6.73 -12.37 33.20
N TYR A 356 -7.58 -12.07 32.23
CA TYR A 356 -7.43 -12.55 30.86
C TYR A 356 -6.11 -12.07 30.23
N TRP A 357 -5.84 -10.76 30.28
CA TRP A 357 -4.72 -10.15 29.56
C TRP A 357 -3.38 -10.29 30.32
N VAL A 358 -3.32 -10.13 31.63
CA VAL A 358 -2.04 -10.24 32.37
C VAL A 358 -1.49 -11.67 32.26
N THR A 359 -2.35 -12.68 32.39
CA THR A 359 -1.92 -14.09 32.27
C THR A 359 -1.37 -14.37 30.87
N PHE A 360 -2.08 -13.91 29.84
CA PHE A 360 -1.62 -14.07 28.45
C PHE A 360 -0.32 -13.31 28.20
N LEU A 361 -0.24 -12.05 28.55
CA LEU A 361 0.93 -11.21 28.25
C LEU A 361 2.21 -11.70 28.94
N LYS A 362 2.10 -12.26 30.15
CA LYS A 362 3.28 -12.88 30.82
C LYS A 362 3.79 -14.10 30.05
N ASP A 363 2.90 -14.97 29.61
CA ASP A 363 3.30 -16.13 28.80
C ASP A 363 3.82 -15.70 27.42
N PHE A 364 3.17 -14.71 26.80
CA PHE A 364 3.59 -14.16 25.50
C PHE A 364 4.97 -13.50 25.58
N ALA A 365 5.26 -12.73 26.63
CA ALA A 365 6.59 -12.13 26.84
C ALA A 365 7.68 -13.21 26.96
N ARG A 366 7.40 -14.30 27.69
CA ARG A 366 8.30 -15.46 27.78
C ARG A 366 8.54 -16.06 26.39
N HIS A 367 7.46 -16.36 25.64
CA HIS A 367 7.54 -16.92 24.30
C HIS A 367 8.34 -16.03 23.34
N LEU A 368 8.07 -14.72 23.35
CA LEU A 368 8.78 -13.75 22.49
C LEU A 368 10.27 -13.68 22.82
N ARG A 369 10.66 -13.77 24.11
CA ARG A 369 12.08 -13.82 24.51
C ARG A 369 12.74 -15.12 24.07
N GLU A 370 12.05 -16.25 24.15
CA GLU A 370 12.54 -17.54 23.63
C GLU A 370 12.78 -17.52 22.13
N LYS A 371 11.96 -16.76 21.38
CA LYS A 371 12.12 -16.52 19.93
C LYS A 371 13.14 -15.43 19.58
N GLY A 372 13.55 -14.61 20.53
CA GLY A 372 14.40 -13.44 20.28
C GLY A 372 13.66 -12.28 19.62
N TRP A 373 12.32 -12.23 19.73
CA TRP A 373 11.47 -11.21 19.09
C TRP A 373 10.91 -10.16 20.05
N PHE A 374 11.17 -10.28 21.35
CA PHE A 374 10.57 -9.40 22.36
C PHE A 374 10.86 -7.92 22.11
N GLU A 375 12.10 -7.58 21.80
CA GLU A 375 12.54 -6.20 21.55
C GLU A 375 11.94 -5.59 20.27
N GLN A 376 11.45 -6.41 19.36
CA GLN A 376 10.79 -5.98 18.12
C GLN A 376 9.27 -6.02 18.23
N THR A 377 8.71 -6.52 19.33
CA THR A 377 7.25 -6.67 19.48
C THR A 377 6.65 -5.52 20.29
N SER A 378 5.53 -5.01 19.81
CA SER A 378 4.71 -4.05 20.52
C SER A 378 3.28 -4.52 20.70
N ILE A 379 2.68 -4.14 21.83
CA ILE A 379 1.22 -4.24 22.01
C ILE A 379 0.62 -2.98 21.42
N SER A 380 -0.24 -3.15 20.43
CA SER A 380 -0.72 -2.08 19.57
C SER A 380 -2.17 -1.71 19.88
N MET A 381 -2.44 -0.42 19.89
CA MET A 381 -3.77 0.16 20.06
C MET A 381 -4.12 1.06 18.88
N ASP A 382 -5.39 1.26 18.64
CA ASP A 382 -5.93 2.26 17.72
C ASP A 382 -6.82 3.28 18.45
N GLU A 383 -7.60 4.06 17.73
CA GLU A 383 -8.43 5.16 18.25
C GLU A 383 -9.44 4.68 19.31
N ARG A 384 -9.13 4.89 20.59
CA ARG A 384 -9.97 4.51 21.73
C ARG A 384 -10.06 5.63 22.74
N PRO A 385 -11.06 5.60 23.66
CA PRO A 385 -11.13 6.52 24.78
C PRO A 385 -9.85 6.49 25.62
N LEU A 386 -9.39 7.66 26.04
CA LEU A 386 -8.14 7.82 26.80
C LEU A 386 -8.11 6.97 28.07
N GLU A 387 -9.22 6.88 28.80
CA GLU A 387 -9.28 6.12 30.05
C GLU A 387 -9.18 4.60 29.80
N ASP A 388 -9.73 4.09 28.69
CA ASP A 388 -9.56 2.70 28.30
C ASP A 388 -8.11 2.40 27.91
N MET A 389 -7.45 3.34 27.23
CA MET A 389 -6.02 3.22 26.88
C MET A 389 -5.14 3.22 28.14
N LYS A 390 -5.37 4.12 29.09
CA LYS A 390 -4.66 4.14 30.38
C LYS A 390 -4.81 2.84 31.14
N ALA A 391 -6.04 2.29 31.19
CA ALA A 391 -6.31 1.03 31.87
C ALA A 391 -5.60 -0.15 31.18
N ALA A 392 -5.59 -0.19 29.86
CA ALA A 392 -4.88 -1.22 29.10
C ALA A 392 -3.35 -1.12 29.28
N ILE A 393 -2.80 0.10 29.25
CA ILE A 393 -1.37 0.35 29.52
C ILE A 393 -0.99 -0.16 30.92
N ALA A 394 -1.80 0.11 31.93
CA ALA A 394 -1.57 -0.40 33.29
C ALA A 394 -1.51 -1.94 33.34
N VAL A 395 -2.37 -2.63 32.58
CA VAL A 395 -2.38 -4.09 32.47
C VAL A 395 -1.12 -4.59 31.76
N ILE A 396 -0.69 -3.92 30.68
CA ILE A 396 0.56 -4.28 29.97
C ILE A 396 1.74 -4.15 30.93
N ARG A 397 1.86 -3.02 31.65
CA ARG A 397 2.94 -2.77 32.61
C ARG A 397 2.93 -3.73 33.80
N GLN A 398 1.76 -4.19 34.22
CA GLN A 398 1.62 -5.23 35.26
C GLN A 398 2.09 -6.60 34.77
N ALA A 399 1.89 -6.90 33.49
CA ALA A 399 2.34 -8.16 32.90
C ALA A 399 3.84 -8.18 32.68
N ASP A 400 4.35 -7.17 32.00
CA ASP A 400 5.77 -6.95 31.76
C ASP A 400 6.03 -5.45 31.47
N PRO A 401 6.85 -4.75 32.29
CA PRO A 401 7.08 -3.31 32.14
C PRO A 401 7.92 -2.95 30.89
N GLU A 402 8.60 -3.90 30.27
CA GLU A 402 9.47 -3.67 29.12
C GLU A 402 8.75 -3.76 27.77
N PHE A 403 7.48 -4.20 27.73
CA PHE A 403 6.73 -4.22 26.48
C PHE A 403 6.72 -2.84 25.82
N LYS A 404 7.06 -2.80 24.54
CA LYS A 404 6.77 -1.63 23.71
C LYS A 404 5.26 -1.51 23.48
N ILE A 405 4.78 -0.28 23.46
CA ILE A 405 3.37 0.04 23.21
C ILE A 405 3.30 0.96 22.01
N THR A 406 2.37 0.70 21.10
CA THR A 406 2.13 1.54 19.91
C THR A 406 0.69 2.03 19.88
N LEU A 407 0.49 3.23 19.32
CA LEU A 407 -0.82 3.83 19.13
C LEU A 407 -0.94 4.40 17.72
N ALA A 408 -2.01 4.06 17.02
CA ALA A 408 -2.51 4.79 15.87
C ALA A 408 -3.77 5.56 16.31
N GLY A 409 -3.63 6.83 16.61
CA GLY A 409 -4.73 7.64 17.17
C GLY A 409 -4.28 9.04 17.59
N ASN A 410 -5.14 9.70 18.34
CA ASN A 410 -4.90 11.08 18.76
C ASN A 410 -3.73 11.19 19.74
N TYR A 411 -3.09 12.36 19.71
CA TYR A 411 -2.10 12.75 20.69
C TYR A 411 -2.72 13.00 22.06
N HIS A 412 -2.18 12.34 23.10
CA HIS A 412 -2.52 12.54 24.51
C HIS A 412 -1.24 12.62 25.33
N GLU A 413 -1.00 13.76 25.99
CA GLU A 413 0.21 13.98 26.82
C GLU A 413 0.29 12.96 27.96
N GLU A 414 -0.86 12.55 28.52
CA GLU A 414 -0.96 11.70 29.71
C GLU A 414 -0.40 10.27 29.51
N ILE A 415 -0.35 9.78 28.28
CA ILE A 415 0.17 8.44 27.96
C ILE A 415 1.40 8.48 27.06
N LEU A 416 1.87 9.66 26.72
CA LEU A 416 2.90 9.85 25.70
C LEU A 416 4.21 9.13 26.02
N ASP A 417 4.63 9.13 27.28
CA ASP A 417 5.89 8.51 27.71
C ASP A 417 5.85 6.98 27.67
N ASP A 418 4.65 6.38 27.69
CA ASP A 418 4.46 4.94 27.55
C ASP A 418 4.56 4.47 26.09
N LEU A 419 4.37 5.36 25.12
CA LEU A 419 4.28 5.01 23.70
C LEU A 419 5.65 5.00 23.04
N TYR A 420 6.10 3.82 22.60
CA TYR A 420 7.27 3.69 21.75
C TYR A 420 7.03 4.25 20.34
N TYR A 421 5.89 3.92 19.75
CA TYR A 421 5.46 4.40 18.43
C TYR A 421 4.11 5.09 18.55
N LEU A 422 3.97 6.25 17.89
CA LEU A 422 2.73 7.01 17.83
C LEU A 422 2.52 7.53 16.41
N ALA A 423 1.45 7.08 15.74
CA ALA A 423 0.97 7.66 14.50
C ALA A 423 -0.29 8.48 14.76
N ILE A 424 -0.30 9.74 14.33
CA ILE A 424 -1.45 10.63 14.49
C ILE A 424 -2.14 10.92 13.16
N PRO A 425 -3.45 11.26 13.15
CA PRO A 425 -4.15 11.63 11.93
C PRO A 425 -3.54 12.86 11.26
N TYR A 426 -3.51 12.89 9.93
CA TYR A 426 -3.11 14.06 9.18
C TYR A 426 -3.93 15.30 9.60
N GLY A 427 -3.25 16.44 9.72
CA GLY A 427 -3.89 17.70 10.10
C GLY A 427 -4.13 17.87 11.60
N HIS A 428 -3.92 16.85 12.42
CA HIS A 428 -3.99 16.96 13.86
C HIS A 428 -2.70 17.56 14.42
N LYS A 429 -2.83 18.30 15.53
CA LYS A 429 -1.69 18.98 16.17
C LYS A 429 -0.77 17.97 16.83
N PHE A 430 0.50 17.97 16.44
CA PHE A 430 1.58 17.28 17.15
C PHE A 430 2.77 18.23 17.30
N PRO A 431 3.02 18.75 18.50
CA PRO A 431 4.04 19.78 18.72
C PRO A 431 5.43 19.31 18.28
N ALA A 432 6.18 20.22 17.63
CA ALA A 432 7.52 19.91 17.13
C ALA A 432 8.50 19.56 18.26
N GLU A 433 8.39 20.24 19.40
CA GLU A 433 9.19 19.98 20.61
C GLU A 433 8.92 18.59 21.20
N VAL A 434 7.68 18.11 21.09
CA VAL A 434 7.31 16.75 21.54
C VAL A 434 7.94 15.71 20.61
N LYS A 435 7.87 15.90 19.29
CA LYS A 435 8.53 15.00 18.32
C LYS A 435 10.04 14.94 18.55
N ALA A 436 10.68 16.11 18.79
CA ALA A 436 12.11 16.17 19.09
C ALA A 436 12.47 15.40 20.37
N ARG A 437 11.72 15.61 21.47
CA ARG A 437 11.89 14.90 22.75
C ARG A 437 11.72 13.38 22.58
N ARG A 438 10.76 12.93 21.74
CA ARG A 438 10.54 11.52 21.45
C ARG A 438 11.69 10.93 20.65
N ALA A 439 12.18 11.64 19.65
CA ALA A 439 13.33 11.22 18.85
C ALA A 439 14.61 11.05 19.70
N GLU A 440 14.86 11.94 20.69
CA GLU A 440 15.96 11.82 21.66
C GLU A 440 15.86 10.53 22.50
N LYS A 441 14.63 10.04 22.76
CA LYS A 441 14.38 8.78 23.48
C LYS A 441 14.37 7.54 22.55
N GLY A 442 14.60 7.71 21.25
CA GLY A 442 14.48 6.63 20.26
C GLY A 442 13.03 6.18 20.02
N GLN A 443 12.06 7.03 20.32
CA GLN A 443 10.64 6.79 20.08
C GLN A 443 10.25 7.31 18.69
N ILE A 444 9.31 6.62 18.04
CA ILE A 444 8.90 6.87 16.66
C ILE A 444 7.61 7.71 16.63
N SER A 445 7.59 8.74 15.78
CA SER A 445 6.45 9.62 15.58
C SER A 445 6.04 9.64 14.10
N CYS A 446 4.88 9.08 13.77
CA CYS A 446 4.37 8.98 12.41
C CYS A 446 3.08 9.77 12.20
N VAL A 447 2.68 9.90 10.96
CA VAL A 447 1.37 10.43 10.56
C VAL A 447 0.62 9.35 9.78
N TYR A 448 -0.71 9.36 9.83
CA TYR A 448 -1.54 8.49 9.00
C TYR A 448 -2.66 9.25 8.31
N THR A 449 -3.22 8.65 7.27
CA THR A 449 -4.47 9.05 6.63
C THR A 449 -5.44 7.87 6.61
N CYS A 450 -6.71 8.15 6.76
CA CYS A 450 -7.77 7.15 6.72
C CYS A 450 -8.99 7.69 5.93
N CYS A 451 -10.18 7.26 6.27
CA CYS A 451 -11.42 7.68 5.61
C CYS A 451 -11.81 9.15 5.90
N THR A 452 -11.23 9.81 6.90
CA THR A 452 -11.61 11.17 7.32
C THR A 452 -11.00 12.27 6.48
N GLU A 453 -9.83 12.06 5.93
CA GLU A 453 -9.11 13.06 5.15
C GLU A 453 -9.57 13.04 3.70
N THR A 454 -10.07 14.18 3.21
CA THR A 454 -10.37 14.36 1.78
C THR A 454 -9.10 14.61 0.98
N PHE A 455 -8.08 15.18 1.61
CA PHE A 455 -6.74 15.46 1.08
C PHE A 455 -5.72 15.54 2.23
N PRO A 456 -4.51 14.98 2.07
CA PRO A 456 -4.13 14.01 1.03
C PRO A 456 -4.71 12.63 1.33
N ASN A 457 -4.97 11.84 0.29
CA ASN A 457 -5.37 10.45 0.49
C ASN A 457 -4.95 9.55 -0.69
N ILE A 458 -5.17 8.24 -0.54
CA ILE A 458 -4.89 7.22 -1.55
C ILE A 458 -6.15 6.43 -1.91
N PHE A 459 -7.30 7.10 -1.98
CA PHE A 459 -8.53 6.52 -2.52
C PHE A 459 -8.41 6.26 -4.03
N THR A 460 -9.25 5.39 -4.59
CA THR A 460 -9.21 5.12 -6.03
C THR A 460 -9.53 6.36 -6.87
N PHE A 461 -10.27 7.32 -6.33
CA PHE A 461 -10.59 8.60 -6.97
C PHE A 461 -9.65 9.75 -6.60
N SER A 462 -8.75 9.59 -5.60
CA SER A 462 -7.75 10.62 -5.27
C SER A 462 -6.84 10.90 -6.45
N ASP A 463 -6.36 12.15 -6.56
CA ASP A 463 -5.34 12.49 -7.55
C ASP A 463 -4.07 11.66 -7.33
N PRO A 464 -3.47 11.07 -8.37
CA PRO A 464 -2.33 10.18 -8.22
C PRO A 464 -1.15 10.79 -7.44
N ALA A 465 -0.92 12.09 -7.57
CA ALA A 465 0.14 12.80 -6.88
C ALA A 465 -0.02 12.85 -5.35
N GLU A 466 -1.24 12.71 -4.83
CA GLU A 466 -1.49 12.72 -3.38
C GLU A 466 -0.77 11.56 -2.68
N ALA A 467 -0.68 10.41 -3.35
CA ALA A 467 0.04 9.25 -2.82
C ALA A 467 1.55 9.50 -2.67
N ALA A 468 2.17 10.27 -3.60
CA ALA A 468 3.56 10.67 -3.48
C ALA A 468 3.74 11.82 -2.48
N TRP A 469 2.79 12.75 -2.44
CA TRP A 469 2.81 13.91 -1.54
C TRP A 469 2.79 13.51 -0.06
N THR A 470 2.05 12.45 0.30
CA THR A 470 1.82 12.03 1.70
C THR A 470 3.11 11.67 2.47
N PRO A 471 4.01 10.78 1.99
CA PRO A 471 5.25 10.50 2.70
C PRO A 471 6.20 11.71 2.71
N ILE A 472 6.19 12.55 1.67
CA ILE A 472 6.97 13.80 1.64
C ILE A 472 6.49 14.75 2.74
N HIS A 473 5.17 14.85 2.94
CA HIS A 473 4.59 15.61 4.06
C HIS A 473 5.10 15.10 5.42
N ALA A 474 5.17 13.80 5.63
CA ALA A 474 5.70 13.24 6.87
C ALA A 474 7.12 13.78 7.14
N VAL A 475 8.01 13.72 6.15
CA VAL A 475 9.39 14.22 6.26
C VAL A 475 9.43 15.74 6.44
N ALA A 476 8.57 16.49 5.75
CA ALA A 476 8.46 17.95 5.88
C ALA A 476 7.95 18.37 7.25
N GLY A 477 7.00 17.63 7.79
CA GLY A 477 6.41 17.84 9.13
C GLY A 477 7.29 17.35 10.28
N GLY A 478 8.47 16.76 10.00
CA GLY A 478 9.37 16.22 11.03
C GLY A 478 8.83 14.95 11.69
N TYR A 479 8.10 14.15 10.94
CA TYR A 479 7.70 12.80 11.33
C TYR A 479 8.73 11.78 10.84
N ASP A 480 8.78 10.64 11.50
CA ASP A 480 9.68 9.53 11.17
C ASP A 480 9.10 8.62 10.08
N GLY A 481 7.80 8.70 9.82
CA GLY A 481 7.16 7.81 8.87
C GLY A 481 5.67 8.04 8.64
N PHE A 482 5.07 7.07 7.95
CA PHE A 482 3.67 7.07 7.54
C PHE A 482 3.02 5.71 7.81
N LEU A 483 1.79 5.75 8.35
CA LEU A 483 0.96 4.57 8.54
C LEU A 483 -0.26 4.61 7.61
N ARG A 484 -0.64 3.43 7.08
CA ARG A 484 -1.93 3.20 6.44
C ARG A 484 -2.58 1.95 7.02
N TRP A 485 -3.81 2.10 7.52
CA TRP A 485 -4.53 1.06 8.26
C TRP A 485 -4.91 -0.18 7.45
N SER A 486 -4.81 -0.10 6.12
CA SER A 486 -5.06 -1.25 5.25
C SER A 486 -4.40 -1.09 3.88
N ILE A 487 -3.73 -2.15 3.42
CA ILE A 487 -3.06 -2.15 2.11
C ILE A 487 -3.64 -3.19 1.15
N ASN A 488 -4.19 -4.29 1.67
CA ASN A 488 -4.71 -5.40 0.88
C ASN A 488 -5.98 -6.05 1.46
N SER A 489 -6.80 -5.30 2.18
CA SER A 489 -8.12 -5.77 2.61
C SER A 489 -9.11 -5.66 1.46
N TRP A 490 -9.07 -6.66 0.61
CA TRP A 490 -9.81 -6.68 -0.66
C TRP A 490 -11.33 -6.75 -0.45
N THR A 491 -12.07 -6.04 -1.28
CA THR A 491 -13.54 -6.15 -1.39
C THR A 491 -13.93 -7.53 -1.93
N ALA A 492 -15.24 -7.79 -2.05
CA ALA A 492 -15.72 -9.05 -2.63
C ALA A 492 -15.29 -9.24 -4.10
N ASP A 493 -15.19 -8.15 -4.87
CA ASP A 493 -14.80 -8.16 -6.29
C ASP A 493 -13.74 -7.06 -6.56
N PRO A 494 -12.53 -7.20 -6.02
CA PRO A 494 -11.57 -6.11 -5.97
C PRO A 494 -11.03 -5.68 -7.33
N LEU A 495 -11.03 -6.56 -8.34
CA LEU A 495 -10.54 -6.21 -9.68
C LEU A 495 -11.50 -5.29 -10.44
N ARG A 496 -12.78 -5.27 -10.07
CA ARG A 496 -13.82 -4.50 -10.77
C ARG A 496 -14.46 -3.41 -9.93
N ASP A 497 -14.55 -3.60 -8.60
CA ASP A 497 -15.26 -2.70 -7.70
C ASP A 497 -14.48 -2.45 -6.41
N SER A 498 -13.97 -1.23 -6.26
CA SER A 498 -13.20 -0.82 -5.08
C SER A 498 -14.06 -0.23 -3.96
N ARG A 499 -15.38 -0.11 -4.17
CA ARG A 499 -16.31 0.41 -3.18
C ARG A 499 -16.55 -0.61 -2.08
N PHE A 500 -16.51 -0.17 -0.84
CA PHE A 500 -16.73 -1.03 0.31
C PHE A 500 -17.61 -0.35 1.36
N ARG A 501 -18.88 -0.77 1.45
CA ARG A 501 -19.83 -0.30 2.47
C ARG A 501 -19.84 1.24 2.57
N THR A 502 -19.42 1.77 3.74
CA THR A 502 -19.44 3.19 4.08
C THR A 502 -18.10 3.87 3.91
N TRP A 503 -17.02 3.11 3.67
CA TRP A 503 -15.70 3.66 3.45
C TRP A 503 -15.57 4.21 2.04
N ALA A 504 -14.75 5.23 1.88
CA ALA A 504 -14.39 5.73 0.56
C ALA A 504 -13.75 4.61 -0.29
N ALA A 505 -14.07 4.58 -1.58
CA ALA A 505 -13.57 3.53 -2.46
C ALA A 505 -12.04 3.50 -2.51
N GLY A 506 -11.46 2.31 -2.30
CA GLY A 506 -10.02 2.11 -2.24
C GLY A 506 -9.36 2.46 -0.91
N ASP A 507 -10.13 2.84 0.12
CA ASP A 507 -9.61 3.04 1.48
C ASP A 507 -9.02 1.75 2.05
N THR A 508 -9.61 0.60 1.74
CA THR A 508 -9.24 -0.70 2.30
C THR A 508 -8.10 -1.41 1.57
N TYR A 509 -7.70 -0.95 0.37
CA TYR A 509 -6.57 -1.55 -0.35
C TYR A 509 -6.01 -0.65 -1.45
N SER A 510 -4.71 -0.85 -1.74
CA SER A 510 -3.99 -0.22 -2.86
C SER A 510 -3.24 -1.23 -3.73
N ILE A 511 -3.14 -2.47 -3.28
CA ILE A 511 -2.58 -3.61 -4.02
C ILE A 511 -3.72 -4.55 -4.33
N TYR A 512 -3.77 -5.03 -5.56
CA TYR A 512 -4.82 -5.90 -6.09
C TYR A 512 -4.39 -7.38 -6.10
N PRO A 513 -5.35 -8.33 -6.13
CA PRO A 513 -5.04 -9.75 -6.31
C PRO A 513 -4.22 -10.04 -7.56
N GLY A 514 -3.45 -11.13 -7.55
CA GLY A 514 -2.59 -11.57 -8.65
C GLY A 514 -1.28 -10.78 -8.77
N PRO A 515 -0.65 -10.43 -7.69
CA PRO A 515 0.10 -9.25 -7.23
C PRO A 515 0.10 -8.09 -8.24
N ARG A 516 -1.08 -7.55 -8.50
CA ARG A 516 -1.24 -6.36 -9.33
C ARG A 516 -1.06 -5.10 -8.51
N SER A 517 -0.21 -4.22 -8.99
CA SER A 517 -0.01 -2.89 -8.41
C SER A 517 -1.14 -1.93 -8.81
N SER A 518 -1.08 -0.70 -8.34
CA SER A 518 -1.96 0.39 -8.75
C SER A 518 -1.19 1.67 -9.01
N ILE A 519 -1.79 2.61 -9.73
CA ILE A 519 -1.24 3.97 -9.88
C ILE A 519 -0.94 4.55 -8.49
N ARG A 520 -1.84 4.37 -7.53
CA ARG A 520 -1.69 4.87 -6.15
C ARG A 520 -0.47 4.29 -5.45
N PHE A 521 -0.28 2.98 -5.54
CA PHE A 521 0.85 2.31 -4.90
C PHE A 521 2.19 2.67 -5.55
N GLU A 522 2.24 2.77 -6.89
CA GLU A 522 3.46 3.20 -7.59
C GLU A 522 3.81 4.66 -7.28
N ARG A 523 2.81 5.53 -7.16
CA ARG A 523 3.02 6.94 -6.76
C ARG A 523 3.45 7.05 -5.30
N LEU A 524 2.90 6.23 -4.40
CA LEU A 524 3.38 6.13 -3.01
C LEU A 524 4.87 5.75 -2.96
N MET A 525 5.28 4.77 -3.78
CA MET A 525 6.68 4.37 -3.89
C MET A 525 7.58 5.53 -4.34
N GLU A 526 7.17 6.34 -5.31
CA GLU A 526 7.95 7.51 -5.73
C GLU A 526 8.16 8.48 -4.56
N GLY A 527 7.09 8.77 -3.80
CA GLY A 527 7.20 9.62 -2.62
C GLY A 527 8.14 9.07 -1.54
N LEU A 528 8.12 7.75 -1.33
CA LEU A 528 9.03 7.09 -0.38
C LEU A 528 10.50 7.16 -0.85
N GLN A 529 10.75 6.98 -2.14
CA GLN A 529 12.08 7.17 -2.72
C GLN A 529 12.57 8.62 -2.56
N ASP A 530 11.68 9.59 -2.75
CA ASP A 530 12.00 11.00 -2.54
C ASP A 530 12.32 11.31 -1.07
N CYS A 531 11.63 10.66 -0.11
CA CYS A 531 11.98 10.76 1.31
C CYS A 531 13.42 10.30 1.58
N GLU A 532 13.84 9.18 1.00
CA GLU A 532 15.21 8.70 1.15
C GLU A 532 16.23 9.60 0.43
N LYS A 533 15.93 10.12 -0.76
CA LYS A 533 16.78 11.13 -1.43
C LYS A 533 16.94 12.38 -0.56
N ILE A 534 15.85 12.86 0.06
CA ILE A 534 15.87 14.02 0.98
C ILE A 534 16.79 13.74 2.16
N ARG A 535 16.70 12.56 2.77
CA ARG A 535 17.56 12.16 3.90
C ARG A 535 19.04 12.18 3.50
N LEU A 536 19.38 11.49 2.41
CA LEU A 536 20.74 11.41 1.90
C LEU A 536 21.32 12.78 1.56
N LEU A 537 20.54 13.65 0.91
CA LEU A 537 20.96 15.00 0.55
C LEU A 537 21.12 15.89 1.78
N ARG A 538 20.24 15.79 2.78
CA ARG A 538 20.36 16.54 4.03
C ARG A 538 21.64 16.16 4.79
N GLU A 539 21.96 14.87 4.87
CA GLU A 539 23.19 14.37 5.48
C GLU A 539 24.43 14.86 4.73
N GLU A 540 24.42 14.74 3.42
CA GLU A 540 25.52 15.24 2.58
C GLU A 540 25.74 16.74 2.75
N PHE A 541 24.67 17.55 2.72
CA PHE A 541 24.80 19.01 2.82
C PHE A 541 25.24 19.46 4.21
N LYS A 542 24.78 18.79 5.27
CA LYS A 542 25.24 19.04 6.64
C LYS A 542 26.73 18.72 6.78
N SER A 543 27.16 17.54 6.34
CA SER A 543 28.56 17.10 6.44
C SER A 543 29.54 17.95 5.65
N LYS A 544 29.10 18.50 4.51
CA LYS A 544 29.89 19.37 3.63
C LYS A 544 29.75 20.86 3.93
N GLY A 545 28.94 21.27 4.91
CA GLY A 545 28.64 22.67 5.19
C GLY A 545 27.92 23.40 4.04
N ALA A 546 27.19 22.68 3.18
CA ALA A 546 26.52 23.20 2.00
C ALA A 546 25.17 23.88 2.36
N THR A 547 25.20 24.88 3.26
CA THR A 547 24.02 25.53 3.84
C THR A 547 23.06 26.08 2.77
N GLY A 548 23.58 26.66 1.68
CA GLY A 548 22.73 27.18 0.61
C GLY A 548 21.86 26.11 -0.08
N LYS A 549 22.43 24.91 -0.33
CA LYS A 549 21.68 23.78 -0.89
C LYS A 549 20.66 23.23 0.11
N LEU A 550 21.04 23.11 1.39
CA LEU A 550 20.16 22.67 2.46
C LEU A 550 18.96 23.62 2.60
N ASN A 551 19.20 24.93 2.63
CA ASN A 551 18.13 25.92 2.71
C ASN A 551 17.19 25.88 1.51
N ARG A 552 17.73 25.67 0.28
CA ARG A 552 16.92 25.53 -0.93
C ARG A 552 16.01 24.29 -0.85
N LEU A 553 16.53 23.16 -0.38
CA LEU A 553 15.74 21.93 -0.19
C LEU A 553 14.64 22.15 0.86
N ASN A 554 15.00 22.68 2.03
CA ASN A 554 14.04 22.91 3.12
C ASN A 554 12.96 23.93 2.74
N LYS A 555 13.27 24.93 1.91
CA LYS A 555 12.28 25.90 1.40
C LYS A 555 11.21 25.23 0.53
N VAL A 556 11.56 24.25 -0.29
CA VAL A 556 10.57 23.51 -1.09
C VAL A 556 9.78 22.57 -0.18
N LEU A 557 10.44 21.89 0.75
CA LEU A 557 9.77 20.98 1.70
C LEU A 557 8.76 21.70 2.60
N ALA A 558 9.00 22.95 2.95
CA ALA A 558 8.05 23.72 3.77
C ALA A 558 6.66 23.90 3.14
N LYS A 559 6.53 23.67 1.83
CA LYS A 559 5.25 23.70 1.13
C LYS A 559 4.39 22.44 1.43
N PHE A 560 5.03 21.31 1.79
CA PHE A 560 4.37 20.02 2.05
C PHE A 560 3.80 19.94 3.47
N THR A 561 3.12 20.98 3.92
CA THR A 561 2.43 21.05 5.21
C THR A 561 0.99 21.52 5.00
N PRO A 562 0.07 21.30 5.96
CA PRO A 562 -1.30 21.81 5.87
C PRO A 562 -1.34 23.33 5.66
N GLU A 563 -0.43 24.07 6.30
CA GLU A 563 -0.30 25.52 6.16
C GLU A 563 0.20 25.88 4.76
N GLY A 564 1.26 25.20 4.29
CA GLY A 564 1.83 25.42 2.94
C GLY A 564 0.82 25.15 1.83
N MET A 565 -0.03 24.14 1.99
CA MET A 565 -1.14 23.87 1.05
C MET A 565 -2.21 24.98 1.05
N LYS A 566 -2.55 25.54 2.22
CA LYS A 566 -3.52 26.63 2.32
C LYS A 566 -3.00 27.95 1.74
N GLU A 567 -1.72 28.24 1.93
CA GLU A 567 -1.08 29.46 1.42
C GLU A 567 -0.70 29.35 -0.06
N GLY A 568 -0.41 28.13 -0.53
CA GLY A 568 0.00 27.84 -1.89
C GLY A 568 -1.19 27.80 -2.87
N LYS A 569 -0.89 28.07 -4.15
CA LYS A 569 -1.83 27.87 -5.27
C LYS A 569 -1.48 26.63 -6.10
N GLN A 570 -0.45 25.89 -5.67
CA GLN A 570 0.05 24.72 -6.40
C GLN A 570 -0.78 23.48 -6.03
N THR A 571 -1.02 22.62 -7.02
CA THR A 571 -1.58 21.29 -6.81
C THR A 571 -0.53 20.35 -6.22
N ALA A 572 -0.95 19.21 -5.66
CA ALA A 572 -0.02 18.17 -5.20
C ALA A 572 0.93 17.72 -6.34
N ALA A 573 0.42 17.59 -7.55
CA ALA A 573 1.22 17.22 -8.73
C ALA A 573 2.33 18.24 -9.03
N GLU A 574 2.01 19.52 -9.03
CA GLU A 574 2.99 20.59 -9.27
C GLU A 574 4.06 20.64 -8.17
N MET A 575 3.67 20.43 -6.91
CA MET A 575 4.60 20.40 -5.79
C MET A 575 5.55 19.20 -5.86
N VAL A 576 5.02 17.99 -6.13
CA VAL A 576 5.82 16.77 -6.28
C VAL A 576 6.78 16.91 -7.47
N GLN A 577 6.32 17.44 -8.62
CA GLN A 577 7.17 17.69 -9.78
C GLN A 577 8.27 18.71 -9.49
N GLU A 578 7.97 19.79 -8.75
CA GLU A 578 8.97 20.79 -8.33
C GLU A 578 10.05 20.14 -7.44
N LEU A 579 9.63 19.30 -6.49
CA LEU A 579 10.56 18.61 -5.61
C LEU A 579 11.42 17.60 -6.37
N ASP A 580 10.82 16.74 -7.23
CA ASP A 580 11.57 15.78 -8.06
C ASP A 580 12.63 16.50 -8.92
N ALA A 581 12.24 17.59 -9.60
CA ALA A 581 13.17 18.39 -10.38
C ALA A 581 14.32 18.96 -9.51
N LEU A 582 14.03 19.38 -8.29
CA LEU A 582 15.04 19.87 -7.35
C LEU A 582 15.98 18.76 -6.91
N LEU A 583 15.46 17.60 -6.42
CA LEU A 583 16.25 16.47 -5.96
C LEU A 583 17.20 15.94 -7.04
N ASN A 584 16.75 15.97 -8.29
CA ASN A 584 17.54 15.55 -9.46
C ASN A 584 18.48 16.66 -10.01
N SER A 585 18.52 17.84 -9.39
CA SER A 585 19.42 18.95 -9.74
C SER A 585 20.48 19.26 -8.69
N LEU A 586 20.30 18.78 -7.45
CA LEU A 586 21.17 19.02 -6.30
C LEU A 586 22.35 18.06 -6.26
#